data_a012ee8335f3eca4c9e68853365bdd55
#
_entry.id   a012ee8335f3eca4c9e68853365bdd55
#
_cell.length_a   1.000
_cell.length_b   1.000
_cell.length_c   1.000
_cell.angle_alpha   90.00
_cell.angle_beta   90.00
_cell.angle_gamma   90.00
#
_symmetry.space_group_name_H-M   'P 1'
#
loop_
_entity.id
_entity.type
_entity.pdbx_description
1 polymer ?
#
loop_
_entity_poly.entity_id
_entity_poly.type
_entity_poly.pdbx_seq_one_letter_code
_entity_poly.pdbx_strand_id
1 'polypeptide(L)'
;MIAHQNKIVGEGLTYDDVLLVPAYSEILPREVSIQTKFTRNISINIPIISAAMDTVTESRMAIAMAQEGGIGVLHKNMTIDEQAQKVRKVKRAESGMIIDPVTLPLTAKVIDANQYMKEYSIGGIPIVDDKGTLKGIVTNRDLRFEHDNDRPIVEVMTSENLVTAAVGTSLKDAETILQQHKIEKLLIVDDNYKLAGLITFRDITKVTQKPIANKDKYGRLRVAAAIGVTGDAVDRAAALVKAGVDAVIIDTAHGHTKGVVSVLKDVKSNFPKLEVIVGNIATAEAAKYLADAGADAVKVGIGPGSICTTRVVAGVGFPQFSAVLEVAAALKGSGVPVIADGGIRYTGDIPKAIAAGADCVMLGSLLAGTQESPGETIIYEGRKFKSYRGMGSVEAMKQGSKDRYFQDVEDDIKKLVPEGIVGRVPYKGELYESIHQFVGGLRAGMGYCGAKDIETLKATGKFVKITASGIGESHPHNVTITKEAPNYSR
;
A
#
# COMPACT_ATOMS: atom_id res chain seq x y z
N MET A 1 -19.53 32.70 35.96
CA MET A 1 -18.55 32.48 34.87
C MET A 1 -17.82 31.18 35.14
N ILE A 2 -18.51 30.07 35.00
CA ILE A 2 -17.96 28.74 35.35
C ILE A 2 -18.29 27.80 34.19
N ALA A 3 -17.34 26.97 33.78
CA ALA A 3 -17.44 25.81 32.94
C ALA A 3 -17.25 25.94 31.42
N HIS A 4 -16.91 27.09 30.84
CA HIS A 4 -16.63 27.15 29.39
C HIS A 4 -15.14 26.90 29.02
N GLN A 5 -14.21 27.08 29.95
CA GLN A 5 -12.77 26.97 29.71
C GLN A 5 -12.28 25.52 29.39
N ASN A 6 -13.04 24.50 29.83
CA ASN A 6 -12.64 23.09 29.60
C ASN A 6 -13.26 22.45 28.34
N LYS A 7 -14.12 23.15 27.59
CA LYS A 7 -14.75 22.59 26.38
C LYS A 7 -13.96 22.91 25.12
N ILE A 8 -13.20 24.00 25.11
CA ILE A 8 -12.31 24.36 24.01
C ILE A 8 -10.90 23.90 24.39
N VAL A 9 -10.45 22.82 23.77
CA VAL A 9 -9.15 22.18 24.07
C VAL A 9 -7.97 22.89 23.41
N GLY A 10 -8.21 23.80 22.47
CA GLY A 10 -7.17 24.55 21.80
C GLY A 10 -7.55 25.01 20.41
N GLU A 11 -6.57 25.54 19.67
CA GLU A 11 -6.64 25.91 18.28
C GLU A 11 -6.04 24.80 17.42
N GLY A 12 -6.79 24.31 16.44
CA GLY A 12 -6.32 23.28 15.52
C GLY A 12 -5.82 23.86 14.20
N LEU A 13 -4.69 23.35 13.71
CA LEU A 13 -4.04 23.78 12.48
C LEU A 13 -4.09 22.71 11.39
N THR A 14 -4.26 23.13 10.14
CA THR A 14 -4.12 22.33 8.93
C THR A 14 -2.72 22.52 8.34
N TYR A 15 -2.39 21.82 7.26
CA TYR A 15 -1.11 22.02 6.56
C TYR A 15 -1.02 23.41 5.90
N ASP A 16 -2.15 24.05 5.61
CA ASP A 16 -2.16 25.40 5.04
C ASP A 16 -1.80 26.50 6.06
N ASP A 17 -2.00 26.23 7.35
CA ASP A 17 -1.77 27.20 8.41
C ASP A 17 -0.29 27.30 8.82
N VAL A 18 0.59 26.46 8.24
CA VAL A 18 1.99 26.41 8.63
C VAL A 18 2.93 26.28 7.44
N LEU A 19 4.16 26.80 7.60
CA LEU A 19 5.29 26.53 6.72
C LEU A 19 6.47 26.02 7.54
N LEU A 20 7.27 25.12 6.94
CA LEU A 20 8.57 24.73 7.48
C LEU A 20 9.54 25.89 7.41
N VAL A 21 10.25 26.15 8.50
CA VAL A 21 11.29 27.18 8.55
C VAL A 21 12.59 26.60 7.97
N PRO A 22 13.21 27.25 6.98
CA PRO A 22 14.51 26.83 6.46
C PRO A 22 15.57 26.83 7.56
N ALA A 23 16.52 25.90 7.47
CA ALA A 23 17.64 25.79 8.40
C ALA A 23 18.96 25.65 7.65
N TYR A 24 20.07 25.82 8.38
CA TYR A 24 21.39 25.53 7.81
C TYR A 24 21.47 24.10 7.32
N SER A 25 21.99 23.90 6.12
CA SER A 25 22.05 22.60 5.45
C SER A 25 23.43 22.34 4.86
N GLU A 26 23.97 21.18 5.17
CA GLU A 26 25.17 20.63 4.55
C GLU A 26 24.85 19.46 3.63
N ILE A 27 23.56 19.17 3.39
CA ILE A 27 23.09 18.03 2.59
C ILE A 27 22.29 18.48 1.38
N LEU A 28 22.57 17.85 0.24
CA LEU A 28 21.81 18.09 -0.99
C LEU A 28 20.56 17.20 -1.04
N PRO A 29 19.48 17.64 -1.70
CA PRO A 29 18.23 16.84 -1.81
C PRO A 29 18.44 15.41 -2.34
N ARG A 30 19.43 15.18 -3.22
CA ARG A 30 19.75 13.84 -3.76
C ARG A 30 20.41 12.89 -2.75
N GLU A 31 20.95 13.43 -1.66
CA GLU A 31 21.74 12.69 -0.65
C GLU A 31 20.89 12.27 0.55
N VAL A 32 19.66 12.85 0.68
CA VAL A 32 18.79 12.53 1.82
C VAL A 32 18.23 11.12 1.72
N SER A 33 18.16 10.43 2.86
CA SER A 33 17.46 9.15 3.00
C SER A 33 16.00 9.39 3.38
N ILE A 34 15.08 8.78 2.62
CA ILE A 34 13.63 8.89 2.86
C ILE A 34 13.03 7.55 3.31
N GLN A 35 13.86 6.56 3.63
CA GLN A 35 13.42 5.30 4.21
C GLN A 35 12.82 5.56 5.59
N THR A 36 11.72 4.86 5.89
CA THR A 36 10.97 5.07 7.13
C THR A 36 10.31 3.78 7.64
N LYS A 37 9.70 3.85 8.82
CA LYS A 37 8.88 2.78 9.40
C LYS A 37 7.44 2.89 8.92
N PHE A 38 6.87 1.76 8.49
CA PHE A 38 5.45 1.59 8.22
C PHE A 38 4.72 1.00 9.43
N THR A 39 5.35 0.00 10.06
CA THR A 39 4.95 -0.58 11.33
C THR A 39 6.19 -0.78 12.21
N ARG A 40 6.03 -1.31 13.42
CA ARG A 40 7.18 -1.59 14.33
C ARG A 40 8.29 -2.37 13.61
N ASN A 41 7.93 -3.37 12.79
CA ASN A 41 8.90 -4.30 12.19
C ASN A 41 9.01 -4.18 10.66
N ILE A 42 8.15 -3.40 10.00
CA ILE A 42 8.19 -3.19 8.55
C ILE A 42 8.69 -1.79 8.24
N SER A 43 9.78 -1.72 7.48
CA SER A 43 10.26 -0.48 6.86
C SER A 43 9.86 -0.41 5.40
N ILE A 44 9.67 0.81 4.88
CA ILE A 44 9.40 1.11 3.47
C ILE A 44 10.42 2.12 2.94
N ASN A 45 10.70 2.10 1.64
CA ASN A 45 11.79 2.88 1.05
C ASN A 45 11.41 4.33 0.72
N ILE A 46 10.11 4.61 0.61
CA ILE A 46 9.56 5.97 0.54
C ILE A 46 8.37 6.09 1.51
N PRO A 47 8.14 7.24 2.17
CA PRO A 47 7.10 7.39 3.20
C PRO A 47 5.69 7.58 2.63
N ILE A 48 5.34 6.87 1.55
CA ILE A 48 4.07 7.05 0.83
C ILE A 48 3.29 5.74 0.77
N ILE A 49 2.01 5.82 1.12
CA ILE A 49 1.07 4.70 1.18
C ILE A 49 -0.14 5.05 0.32
N SER A 50 -0.65 4.12 -0.51
CA SER A 50 -1.92 4.33 -1.19
C SER A 50 -3.10 3.86 -0.33
N ALA A 51 -4.15 4.70 -0.27
CA ALA A 51 -5.27 4.54 0.65
C ALA A 51 -6.17 3.32 0.32
N ALA A 52 -6.73 2.70 1.36
CA ALA A 52 -7.64 1.57 1.27
C ALA A 52 -9.04 1.99 0.76
N MET A 53 -9.11 2.49 -0.46
CA MET A 53 -10.33 2.98 -1.08
C MET A 53 -10.58 2.27 -2.40
N ASP A 54 -11.83 1.93 -2.68
CA ASP A 54 -12.22 1.13 -3.85
C ASP A 54 -12.05 1.85 -5.21
N THR A 55 -11.75 3.14 -5.20
CA THR A 55 -11.35 3.92 -6.37
C THR A 55 -9.87 4.32 -6.36
N VAL A 56 -9.07 3.82 -5.40
CA VAL A 56 -7.63 4.14 -5.27
C VAL A 56 -6.75 2.91 -5.36
N THR A 57 -6.98 1.89 -4.50
CA THR A 57 -6.02 0.80 -4.35
C THR A 57 -6.63 -0.57 -4.58
N GLU A 58 -6.34 -1.14 -5.73
CA GLU A 58 -6.42 -2.58 -6.00
C GLU A 58 -5.04 -3.15 -6.35
N SER A 59 -4.98 -4.40 -6.80
CA SER A 59 -3.71 -5.10 -7.03
C SER A 59 -2.76 -4.35 -7.99
N ARG A 60 -3.27 -3.67 -9.03
CA ARG A 60 -2.45 -2.90 -9.98
C ARG A 60 -1.76 -1.72 -9.29
N MET A 61 -2.51 -0.93 -8.52
CA MET A 61 -1.96 0.17 -7.73
C MET A 61 -1.00 -0.35 -6.65
N ALA A 62 -1.35 -1.42 -5.93
CA ALA A 62 -0.49 -1.96 -4.88
C ALA A 62 0.85 -2.48 -5.43
N ILE A 63 0.85 -3.10 -6.62
CA ILE A 63 2.08 -3.51 -7.32
C ILE A 63 2.93 -2.28 -7.64
N ALA A 64 2.37 -1.29 -8.32
CA ALA A 64 3.10 -0.10 -8.73
C ALA A 64 3.63 0.69 -7.52
N MET A 65 2.85 0.85 -6.44
CA MET A 65 3.31 1.49 -5.20
C MET A 65 4.50 0.77 -4.57
N ALA A 66 4.45 -0.56 -4.50
CA ALA A 66 5.57 -1.34 -3.95
C ALA A 66 6.81 -1.27 -4.84
N GLN A 67 6.65 -1.24 -6.16
CA GLN A 67 7.74 -1.05 -7.13
C GLN A 67 8.43 0.30 -6.98
N GLU A 68 7.69 1.35 -6.65
CA GLU A 68 8.22 2.69 -6.36
C GLU A 68 8.72 2.85 -4.91
N GLY A 69 8.73 1.77 -4.11
CA GLY A 69 9.30 1.76 -2.77
C GLY A 69 8.33 2.07 -1.63
N GLY A 70 7.08 2.39 -1.93
CA GLY A 70 5.99 2.57 -0.97
C GLY A 70 5.25 1.27 -0.64
N ILE A 71 3.99 1.37 -0.22
CA ILE A 71 3.13 0.22 0.00
C ILE A 71 1.67 0.55 -0.34
N GLY A 72 0.96 -0.37 -0.99
CA GLY A 72 -0.46 -0.25 -1.26
C GLY A 72 -1.30 -0.98 -0.21
N VAL A 73 -2.45 -0.37 0.15
CA VAL A 73 -3.42 -0.99 1.07
C VAL A 73 -4.67 -1.37 0.27
N LEU A 74 -4.89 -2.67 0.11
CA LEU A 74 -6.08 -3.18 -0.57
C LEU A 74 -7.33 -2.93 0.27
N HIS A 75 -8.36 -2.36 -0.36
CA HIS A 75 -9.65 -2.11 0.31
C HIS A 75 -10.41 -3.40 0.59
N LYS A 76 -11.42 -3.33 1.48
CA LYS A 76 -12.24 -4.48 1.89
C LYS A 76 -13.62 -4.58 1.21
N ASN A 77 -13.98 -3.63 0.32
CA ASN A 77 -15.24 -3.66 -0.43
C ASN A 77 -15.23 -4.76 -1.49
N MET A 78 -15.07 -5.99 -1.05
CA MET A 78 -15.05 -7.21 -1.84
C MET A 78 -15.13 -8.41 -0.91
N THR A 79 -15.39 -9.59 -1.45
CA THR A 79 -15.38 -10.82 -0.67
C THR A 79 -13.99 -11.13 -0.09
N ILE A 80 -13.96 -11.98 0.94
CA ILE A 80 -12.69 -12.42 1.56
C ILE A 80 -11.78 -13.08 0.54
N ASP A 81 -12.35 -13.94 -0.32
CA ASP A 81 -11.57 -14.66 -1.33
C ASP A 81 -11.02 -13.74 -2.41
N GLU A 82 -11.79 -12.77 -2.88
CA GLU A 82 -11.33 -11.78 -3.86
C GLU A 82 -10.17 -10.94 -3.29
N GLN A 83 -10.28 -10.48 -2.03
CA GLN A 83 -9.22 -9.72 -1.40
C GLN A 83 -7.94 -10.55 -1.24
N ALA A 84 -8.07 -11.81 -0.80
CA ALA A 84 -6.96 -12.76 -0.71
C ALA A 84 -6.33 -13.04 -2.08
N GLN A 85 -7.13 -13.16 -3.16
CA GLN A 85 -6.62 -13.31 -4.53
C GLN A 85 -5.82 -12.07 -4.97
N LYS A 86 -6.29 -10.84 -4.64
CA LYS A 86 -5.55 -9.62 -4.93
C LYS A 86 -4.22 -9.55 -4.19
N VAL A 87 -4.16 -10.00 -2.91
CA VAL A 87 -2.89 -10.15 -2.18
C VAL A 87 -1.96 -11.12 -2.90
N ARG A 88 -2.44 -12.32 -3.25
CA ARG A 88 -1.64 -13.31 -4.00
C ARG A 88 -1.11 -12.73 -5.32
N LYS A 89 -1.94 -11.95 -6.04
CA LYS A 89 -1.54 -11.29 -7.28
C LYS A 89 -0.38 -10.31 -7.07
N VAL A 90 -0.40 -9.51 -5.99
CA VAL A 90 0.71 -8.63 -5.65
C VAL A 90 1.97 -9.42 -5.31
N LYS A 91 1.83 -10.44 -4.46
CA LYS A 91 2.97 -11.30 -4.04
C LYS A 91 3.62 -12.04 -5.20
N ARG A 92 2.87 -12.35 -6.26
CA ARG A 92 3.37 -13.03 -7.47
C ARG A 92 3.88 -12.07 -8.55
N ALA A 93 3.56 -10.76 -8.47
CA ALA A 93 3.93 -9.79 -9.51
C ALA A 93 5.44 -9.59 -9.64
N GLU A 94 6.13 -9.61 -8.52
CA GLU A 94 7.58 -9.70 -8.44
C GLU A 94 7.95 -10.64 -7.30
N SER A 95 8.72 -11.64 -7.62
CA SER A 95 9.25 -12.58 -6.66
C SER A 95 10.70 -12.83 -7.04
N GLY A 96 11.62 -12.69 -6.10
CA GLY A 96 12.99 -13.16 -6.34
C GLY A 96 13.02 -14.67 -6.53
N MET A 97 12.09 -15.38 -5.88
CA MET A 97 11.83 -16.80 -6.02
C MET A 97 10.32 -17.04 -5.84
N ILE A 98 9.69 -17.72 -6.74
CA ILE A 98 8.30 -18.19 -6.63
C ILE A 98 8.32 -19.40 -5.66
N ILE A 99 7.82 -19.22 -4.43
CA ILE A 99 7.89 -20.24 -3.36
C ILE A 99 6.87 -21.36 -3.54
N ASP A 100 5.77 -21.11 -4.22
CA ASP A 100 4.72 -22.11 -4.48
C ASP A 100 4.35 -22.02 -5.96
N PRO A 101 5.22 -22.53 -6.85
CA PRO A 101 4.96 -22.49 -8.27
C PRO A 101 3.76 -23.37 -8.63
N VAL A 102 3.02 -22.94 -9.65
CA VAL A 102 2.00 -23.80 -10.26
C VAL A 102 2.68 -25.05 -10.81
N THR A 103 2.19 -26.22 -10.43
CA THR A 103 2.73 -27.52 -10.84
C THR A 103 1.66 -28.37 -11.53
N LEU A 104 2.09 -29.35 -12.31
CA LEU A 104 1.24 -30.37 -12.85
C LEU A 104 1.72 -31.76 -12.40
N PRO A 105 0.80 -32.73 -12.24
CA PRO A 105 1.14 -34.14 -11.97
C PRO A 105 1.65 -34.83 -13.21
N LEU A 106 2.32 -35.96 -13.06
CA LEU A 106 2.79 -36.81 -14.18
C LEU A 106 1.66 -37.30 -15.07
N THR A 107 0.43 -37.36 -14.57
CA THR A 107 -0.76 -37.80 -15.31
C THR A 107 -1.39 -36.73 -16.19
N ALA A 108 -0.89 -35.49 -16.10
CA ALA A 108 -1.41 -34.37 -16.89
C ALA A 108 -1.16 -34.54 -18.39
N LYS A 109 -1.94 -33.86 -19.20
CA LYS A 109 -1.84 -33.79 -20.66
C LYS A 109 -1.37 -32.41 -21.12
N VAL A 110 -1.01 -32.31 -22.39
CA VAL A 110 -0.64 -31.05 -23.06
C VAL A 110 -1.73 -29.98 -22.92
N ILE A 111 -3.01 -30.36 -23.03
CA ILE A 111 -4.14 -29.44 -22.85
C ILE A 111 -4.15 -28.77 -21.47
N ASP A 112 -3.84 -29.54 -20.41
CA ASP A 112 -3.80 -29.02 -19.04
C ASP A 112 -2.70 -27.97 -18.88
N ALA A 113 -1.52 -28.25 -19.46
CA ALA A 113 -0.39 -27.32 -19.45
C ALA A 113 -0.73 -26.02 -20.19
N ASN A 114 -1.34 -26.12 -21.37
CA ASN A 114 -1.77 -24.96 -22.17
C ASN A 114 -2.82 -24.11 -21.43
N GLN A 115 -3.79 -24.76 -20.78
CA GLN A 115 -4.82 -24.10 -19.99
C GLN A 115 -4.20 -23.34 -18.80
N TYR A 116 -3.32 -24.01 -18.03
CA TYR A 116 -2.67 -23.39 -16.87
C TYR A 116 -1.73 -22.26 -17.27
N MET A 117 -0.96 -22.43 -18.36
CA MET A 117 -0.09 -21.37 -18.86
C MET A 117 -0.89 -20.11 -19.26
N LYS A 118 -2.07 -20.29 -19.86
CA LYS A 118 -2.97 -19.20 -20.24
C LYS A 118 -3.63 -18.57 -19.00
N GLU A 119 -4.17 -19.38 -18.11
CA GLU A 119 -4.89 -18.93 -16.90
C GLU A 119 -3.97 -18.13 -15.96
N TYR A 120 -2.76 -18.65 -15.71
CA TYR A 120 -1.80 -18.04 -14.81
C TYR A 120 -0.82 -17.07 -15.49
N SER A 121 -0.89 -16.94 -16.83
CA SER A 121 0.03 -16.12 -17.64
C SER A 121 1.51 -16.47 -17.40
N ILE A 122 1.83 -17.77 -17.35
CA ILE A 122 3.15 -18.32 -17.10
C ILE A 122 3.68 -19.07 -18.33
N GLY A 123 4.99 -19.07 -18.52
CA GLY A 123 5.64 -19.70 -19.68
C GLY A 123 6.38 -21.02 -19.34
N GLY A 124 6.05 -21.66 -18.23
CA GLY A 124 6.59 -22.98 -17.86
C GLY A 124 6.08 -23.43 -16.53
N ILE A 125 5.89 -24.75 -16.40
CA ILE A 125 5.25 -25.40 -15.27
C ILE A 125 6.14 -26.58 -14.86
N PRO A 126 6.62 -26.64 -13.59
CA PRO A 126 7.28 -27.83 -13.04
C PRO A 126 6.31 -29.01 -12.95
N ILE A 127 6.81 -30.20 -13.22
CA ILE A 127 6.08 -31.46 -13.10
C ILE A 127 6.57 -32.19 -11.86
N VAL A 128 5.65 -32.58 -11.00
CA VAL A 128 5.95 -33.23 -9.72
C VAL A 128 5.15 -34.53 -9.53
N ASP A 129 5.68 -35.44 -8.72
CA ASP A 129 4.90 -36.61 -8.28
C ASP A 129 3.98 -36.26 -7.11
N ASP A 130 3.20 -37.26 -6.65
CA ASP A 130 2.24 -37.11 -5.54
C ASP A 130 2.91 -36.73 -4.19
N LYS A 131 4.24 -36.89 -4.09
CA LYS A 131 5.04 -36.53 -2.90
C LYS A 131 5.66 -35.14 -3.04
N GLY A 132 5.42 -34.43 -4.18
CA GLY A 132 6.00 -33.13 -4.49
C GLY A 132 7.46 -33.20 -4.98
N THR A 133 7.97 -34.40 -5.31
CA THR A 133 9.31 -34.56 -5.87
C THR A 133 9.33 -34.07 -7.30
N LEU A 134 10.34 -33.30 -7.66
CA LEU A 134 10.51 -32.77 -9.01
C LEU A 134 10.82 -33.90 -9.99
N LYS A 135 10.10 -33.94 -11.12
CA LYS A 135 10.26 -34.93 -12.20
C LYS A 135 10.62 -34.32 -13.54
N GLY A 136 10.24 -33.06 -13.76
CA GLY A 136 10.49 -32.38 -15.02
C GLY A 136 9.99 -30.96 -15.02
N ILE A 137 10.10 -30.32 -16.17
CA ILE A 137 9.51 -29.03 -16.48
C ILE A 137 8.96 -29.02 -17.91
N VAL A 138 7.78 -28.44 -18.10
CA VAL A 138 7.25 -28.14 -19.42
C VAL A 138 7.24 -26.63 -19.62
N THR A 139 7.67 -26.15 -20.80
CA THR A 139 7.77 -24.73 -21.12
C THR A 139 7.09 -24.41 -22.44
N ASN A 140 6.87 -23.12 -22.73
CA ASN A 140 6.36 -22.66 -24.03
C ASN A 140 7.24 -23.15 -25.20
N ARG A 141 8.52 -23.46 -24.97
CA ARG A 141 9.42 -23.98 -25.99
C ARG A 141 9.03 -25.40 -26.37
N ASP A 142 8.72 -26.22 -25.36
CA ASP A 142 8.34 -27.64 -25.53
C ASP A 142 6.98 -27.77 -26.19
N LEU A 143 6.06 -26.84 -25.93
CA LEU A 143 4.68 -26.86 -26.46
C LEU A 143 4.50 -26.07 -27.76
N ARG A 144 5.52 -25.34 -28.22
CA ARG A 144 5.38 -24.39 -29.36
C ARG A 144 4.85 -25.05 -30.66
N PHE A 145 5.24 -26.26 -30.94
CA PHE A 145 4.88 -27.00 -32.13
C PHE A 145 4.11 -28.30 -31.82
N GLU A 146 3.66 -28.45 -30.57
CA GLU A 146 2.84 -29.57 -30.15
C GLU A 146 1.38 -29.29 -30.47
N HIS A 147 0.77 -30.16 -31.28
CA HIS A 147 -0.61 -30.02 -31.73
C HIS A 147 -1.54 -31.07 -31.14
N ASP A 148 -0.99 -32.15 -30.57
CA ASP A 148 -1.78 -33.17 -29.90
C ASP A 148 -2.02 -32.76 -28.42
N ASN A 149 -3.21 -32.23 -28.20
CA ASN A 149 -3.65 -31.79 -26.88
C ASN A 149 -3.85 -32.94 -25.88
N ASP A 150 -4.06 -34.16 -26.34
CA ASP A 150 -4.27 -35.35 -25.50
C ASP A 150 -2.96 -36.08 -25.16
N ARG A 151 -1.86 -35.67 -25.73
CA ARG A 151 -0.55 -36.25 -25.48
C ARG A 151 -0.16 -36.15 -24.00
N PRO A 152 0.34 -37.26 -23.37
CA PRO A 152 0.80 -37.22 -22.00
C PRO A 152 1.96 -36.24 -21.79
N ILE A 153 1.92 -35.46 -20.69
CA ILE A 153 2.91 -34.39 -20.42
C ILE A 153 4.33 -34.97 -20.26
N VAL A 154 4.44 -36.20 -19.79
CA VAL A 154 5.71 -36.91 -19.60
C VAL A 154 6.49 -37.18 -20.89
N GLU A 155 5.82 -37.18 -22.04
CA GLU A 155 6.44 -37.35 -23.34
C GLU A 155 6.98 -36.06 -23.95
N VAL A 156 6.54 -34.90 -23.43
CA VAL A 156 6.90 -33.59 -23.96
C VAL A 156 7.71 -32.74 -22.99
N MET A 157 7.69 -33.11 -21.69
CA MET A 157 8.46 -32.39 -20.66
C MET A 157 9.96 -32.64 -20.80
N THR A 158 10.76 -31.67 -20.39
CA THR A 158 12.19 -31.86 -20.12
C THR A 158 12.35 -32.56 -18.76
N SER A 159 12.88 -33.81 -18.76
CA SER A 159 13.10 -34.61 -17.55
C SER A 159 14.57 -34.98 -17.32
N GLU A 160 15.37 -34.99 -18.39
CA GLU A 160 16.80 -35.29 -18.30
C GLU A 160 17.63 -34.00 -18.16
N ASN A 161 18.75 -34.09 -17.41
CA ASN A 161 19.66 -32.96 -17.19
C ASN A 161 18.98 -31.70 -16.66
N LEU A 162 17.99 -31.86 -15.76
CA LEU A 162 17.31 -30.74 -15.12
C LEU A 162 18.33 -29.88 -14.34
N VAL A 163 18.39 -28.62 -14.69
CA VAL A 163 19.20 -27.64 -13.94
C VAL A 163 18.40 -27.20 -12.72
N THR A 164 18.91 -27.52 -11.55
CA THR A 164 18.31 -27.18 -10.25
C THR A 164 19.31 -26.46 -9.35
N ALA A 165 18.82 -25.76 -8.33
CA ALA A 165 19.64 -25.19 -7.27
C ALA A 165 18.99 -25.45 -5.90
N ALA A 166 19.78 -25.34 -4.85
CA ALA A 166 19.32 -25.55 -3.48
C ALA A 166 18.50 -24.38 -2.94
N VAL A 167 17.67 -24.64 -1.93
CA VAL A 167 17.02 -23.59 -1.14
C VAL A 167 18.07 -22.65 -0.54
N GLY A 168 17.87 -21.32 -0.70
CA GLY A 168 18.81 -20.31 -0.24
C GLY A 168 19.76 -19.79 -1.31
N THR A 169 19.71 -20.32 -2.55
CA THR A 169 20.45 -19.76 -3.69
C THR A 169 20.14 -18.28 -3.87
N SER A 170 21.18 -17.43 -3.92
CA SER A 170 21.01 -16.00 -4.13
C SER A 170 20.57 -15.70 -5.58
N LEU A 171 19.90 -14.55 -5.80
CA LEU A 171 19.51 -14.15 -7.16
C LEU A 171 20.72 -13.97 -8.08
N LYS A 172 21.87 -13.56 -7.55
CA LYS A 172 23.10 -13.41 -8.31
C LYS A 172 23.66 -14.77 -8.76
N ASP A 173 23.62 -15.77 -7.87
CA ASP A 173 24.04 -17.13 -8.21
C ASP A 173 23.07 -17.75 -9.21
N ALA A 174 21.76 -17.51 -9.00
CA ALA A 174 20.73 -17.95 -9.93
C ALA A 174 20.89 -17.35 -11.33
N GLU A 175 21.24 -16.05 -11.43
CA GLU A 175 21.54 -15.37 -12.69
C GLU A 175 22.71 -16.06 -13.41
N THR A 176 23.78 -16.36 -12.67
CA THR A 176 24.96 -17.06 -13.22
C THR A 176 24.60 -18.45 -13.76
N ILE A 177 23.79 -19.23 -13.00
CA ILE A 177 23.33 -20.55 -13.43
C ILE A 177 22.45 -20.44 -14.68
N LEU A 178 21.47 -19.52 -14.70
CA LEU A 178 20.57 -19.29 -15.84
C LEU A 178 21.36 -18.95 -17.10
N GLN A 179 22.40 -18.09 -16.97
CA GLN A 179 23.25 -17.67 -18.08
C GLN A 179 24.13 -18.83 -18.59
N GLN A 180 24.80 -19.57 -17.70
CA GLN A 180 25.66 -20.70 -18.04
C GLN A 180 24.92 -21.80 -18.78
N HIS A 181 23.71 -22.13 -18.32
CA HIS A 181 22.89 -23.19 -18.92
C HIS A 181 21.94 -22.70 -20.01
N LYS A 182 21.92 -21.39 -20.31
CA LYS A 182 21.04 -20.76 -21.32
C LYS A 182 19.55 -21.09 -21.12
N ILE A 183 19.12 -21.11 -19.88
CA ILE A 183 17.73 -21.37 -19.46
C ILE A 183 17.08 -20.11 -18.89
N GLU A 184 15.75 -20.02 -18.96
CA GLU A 184 14.99 -18.90 -18.42
C GLU A 184 14.38 -19.17 -17.04
N LYS A 185 14.44 -20.42 -16.57
CA LYS A 185 13.78 -20.87 -15.35
C LYS A 185 14.70 -21.83 -14.60
N LEU A 186 14.97 -21.51 -13.34
CA LEU A 186 15.78 -22.31 -12.44
C LEU A 186 14.88 -22.90 -11.36
N LEU A 187 14.82 -24.22 -11.31
CA LEU A 187 14.05 -24.98 -10.33
C LEU A 187 14.83 -25.04 -9.00
N ILE A 188 14.19 -24.66 -7.91
CA ILE A 188 14.77 -24.73 -6.58
C ILE A 188 14.22 -25.95 -5.86
N VAL A 189 15.12 -26.79 -5.36
CA VAL A 189 14.75 -28.05 -4.68
C VAL A 189 15.34 -28.09 -3.26
N ASP A 190 14.68 -28.83 -2.37
CA ASP A 190 15.19 -29.14 -1.05
C ASP A 190 16.14 -30.37 -1.08
N ASP A 191 16.68 -30.74 0.07
CA ASP A 191 17.59 -31.88 0.24
C ASP A 191 16.98 -33.22 -0.17
N ASN A 192 15.64 -33.32 -0.26
CA ASN A 192 14.91 -34.53 -0.69
C ASN A 192 14.46 -34.44 -2.16
N TYR A 193 15.00 -33.46 -2.93
CA TYR A 193 14.64 -33.21 -4.31
C TYR A 193 13.16 -32.83 -4.51
N LYS A 194 12.50 -32.31 -3.45
CA LYS A 194 11.16 -31.75 -3.56
C LYS A 194 11.24 -30.32 -4.08
N LEU A 195 10.28 -29.96 -4.92
CA LEU A 195 10.21 -28.62 -5.46
C LEU A 195 9.91 -27.61 -4.33
N ALA A 196 10.85 -26.72 -4.07
CA ALA A 196 10.75 -25.65 -3.07
C ALA A 196 10.48 -24.29 -3.69
N GLY A 197 10.75 -24.11 -5.00
CA GLY A 197 10.51 -22.86 -5.68
C GLY A 197 10.98 -22.84 -7.13
N LEU A 198 10.79 -21.68 -7.74
CA LEU A 198 11.18 -21.39 -9.13
C LEU A 198 11.73 -19.95 -9.20
N ILE A 199 12.91 -19.77 -9.80
CA ILE A 199 13.47 -18.46 -10.14
C ILE A 199 13.45 -18.30 -11.66
N THR A 200 12.95 -17.15 -12.15
CA THR A 200 12.96 -16.87 -13.59
C THR A 200 13.87 -15.72 -13.95
N PHE A 201 14.36 -15.69 -15.19
CA PHE A 201 15.13 -14.57 -15.72
C PHE A 201 14.36 -13.24 -15.59
N ARG A 202 13.03 -13.26 -15.78
CA ARG A 202 12.17 -12.08 -15.62
C ARG A 202 12.21 -11.53 -14.20
N ASP A 203 12.26 -12.39 -13.19
CA ASP A 203 12.28 -11.99 -11.79
C ASP A 203 13.59 -11.28 -11.46
N ILE A 204 14.71 -11.78 -11.96
CA ILE A 204 16.04 -11.16 -11.81
C ILE A 204 16.08 -9.80 -12.50
N THR A 205 15.61 -9.72 -13.75
CA THR A 205 15.59 -8.46 -14.52
C THR A 205 14.74 -7.40 -13.82
N LYS A 206 13.56 -7.75 -13.28
CA LYS A 206 12.70 -6.82 -12.54
C LYS A 206 13.37 -6.30 -11.27
N VAL A 207 14.11 -7.14 -10.54
CA VAL A 207 14.86 -6.71 -9.36
C VAL A 207 15.88 -5.64 -9.73
N THR A 208 16.58 -5.81 -10.85
CA THR A 208 17.57 -4.84 -11.34
C THR A 208 16.93 -3.54 -11.83
N GLN A 209 15.76 -3.61 -12.47
CA GLN A 209 15.05 -2.44 -12.99
C GLN A 209 14.38 -1.57 -11.89
N LYS A 210 13.99 -2.16 -10.76
CA LYS A 210 13.30 -1.49 -9.65
C LYS A 210 14.06 -1.68 -8.32
N PRO A 211 15.27 -1.09 -8.17
CA PRO A 211 16.13 -1.32 -7.01
C PRO A 211 15.55 -0.79 -5.70
N ILE A 212 14.66 0.21 -5.77
CA ILE A 212 14.00 0.79 -4.60
C ILE A 212 12.69 0.08 -4.23
N ALA A 213 12.29 -0.98 -4.96
CA ALA A 213 11.03 -1.68 -4.69
C ALA A 213 10.98 -2.20 -3.24
N ASN A 214 9.80 -2.03 -2.62
CA ASN A 214 9.56 -2.48 -1.26
C ASN A 214 9.25 -3.98 -1.26
N LYS A 215 10.21 -4.78 -0.80
CA LYS A 215 10.15 -6.25 -0.85
C LYS A 215 10.29 -6.87 0.54
N ASP A 216 9.68 -8.03 0.71
CA ASP A 216 9.88 -8.88 1.88
C ASP A 216 11.21 -9.67 1.80
N LYS A 217 11.51 -10.43 2.83
CA LYS A 217 12.75 -11.25 2.90
C LYS A 217 12.87 -12.32 1.80
N TYR A 218 11.78 -12.60 1.09
CA TYR A 218 11.75 -13.54 -0.03
C TYR A 218 11.79 -12.83 -1.40
N GLY A 219 12.02 -11.52 -1.42
CA GLY A 219 12.06 -10.72 -2.65
C GLY A 219 10.70 -10.43 -3.28
N ARG A 220 9.58 -10.73 -2.58
CA ARG A 220 8.22 -10.46 -3.05
C ARG A 220 7.79 -9.07 -2.66
N LEU A 221 7.03 -8.40 -3.53
CA LEU A 221 6.46 -7.08 -3.23
C LEU A 221 5.63 -7.11 -1.94
N ARG A 222 5.79 -6.09 -1.10
CA ARG A 222 4.97 -5.93 0.11
C ARG A 222 3.62 -5.34 -0.21
N VAL A 223 2.61 -5.80 0.53
CA VAL A 223 1.22 -5.34 0.42
C VAL A 223 0.54 -5.39 1.77
N ALA A 224 -0.27 -4.38 2.06
CA ALA A 224 -1.18 -4.36 3.20
C ALA A 224 -2.64 -4.50 2.71
N ALA A 225 -3.54 -4.85 3.62
CA ALA A 225 -4.96 -4.97 3.32
C ALA A 225 -5.82 -4.48 4.48
N ALA A 226 -6.94 -3.82 4.17
CA ALA A 226 -7.89 -3.36 5.16
C ALA A 226 -8.80 -4.50 5.62
N ILE A 227 -9.12 -4.50 6.91
CA ILE A 227 -10.16 -5.31 7.54
C ILE A 227 -11.13 -4.40 8.30
N GLY A 228 -12.34 -4.88 8.56
CA GLY A 228 -13.36 -4.17 9.32
C GLY A 228 -13.37 -4.57 10.79
N VAL A 229 -14.51 -4.27 11.43
CA VAL A 229 -14.79 -4.62 12.84
C VAL A 229 -16.01 -5.54 12.98
N THR A 230 -16.48 -6.09 11.87
CA THR A 230 -17.58 -7.06 11.81
C THR A 230 -17.12 -8.47 12.16
N GLY A 231 -18.07 -9.39 12.36
CA GLY A 231 -17.79 -10.76 12.78
C GLY A 231 -16.88 -11.58 11.86
N ASP A 232 -16.68 -11.12 10.61
CA ASP A 232 -15.79 -11.74 9.62
C ASP A 232 -14.31 -11.29 9.71
N ALA A 233 -13.98 -10.37 10.63
CA ALA A 233 -12.66 -9.74 10.67
C ALA A 233 -11.51 -10.74 10.87
N VAL A 234 -11.69 -11.74 11.75
CA VAL A 234 -10.67 -12.77 12.01
C VAL A 234 -10.53 -13.74 10.83
N ASP A 235 -11.66 -14.16 10.22
CA ASP A 235 -11.65 -15.04 9.05
C ASP A 235 -11.01 -14.35 7.85
N ARG A 236 -11.28 -13.07 7.65
CA ARG A 236 -10.65 -12.23 6.63
C ARG A 236 -9.14 -12.12 6.88
N ALA A 237 -8.72 -11.85 8.12
CA ALA A 237 -7.31 -11.82 8.49
C ALA A 237 -6.64 -13.18 8.22
N ALA A 238 -7.29 -14.30 8.53
CA ALA A 238 -6.78 -15.65 8.27
C ALA A 238 -6.53 -15.89 6.77
N ALA A 239 -7.51 -15.54 5.93
CA ALA A 239 -7.39 -15.67 4.47
C ALA A 239 -6.26 -14.79 3.90
N LEU A 240 -6.12 -13.56 4.42
CA LEU A 240 -5.06 -12.62 4.03
C LEU A 240 -3.68 -13.11 4.46
N VAL A 241 -3.53 -13.65 5.68
CA VAL A 241 -2.28 -14.26 6.16
C VAL A 241 -1.89 -15.45 5.28
N LYS A 242 -2.86 -16.34 4.97
CA LYS A 242 -2.64 -17.46 4.04
C LYS A 242 -2.23 -17.00 2.64
N ALA A 243 -2.72 -15.84 2.20
CA ALA A 243 -2.31 -15.22 0.93
C ALA A 243 -0.93 -14.54 0.99
N GLY A 244 -0.35 -14.36 2.19
CA GLY A 244 0.98 -13.78 2.41
C GLY A 244 0.96 -12.25 2.58
N VAL A 245 -0.12 -11.66 3.10
CA VAL A 245 -0.17 -10.23 3.44
C VAL A 245 0.93 -9.87 4.45
N ASP A 246 1.52 -8.67 4.31
CA ASP A 246 2.59 -8.22 5.22
C ASP A 246 2.02 -7.50 6.45
N ALA A 247 0.94 -6.77 6.31
CA ALA A 247 0.24 -6.10 7.40
C ALA A 247 -1.26 -5.99 7.10
N VAL A 248 -2.07 -5.87 8.14
CA VAL A 248 -3.48 -5.52 8.02
C VAL A 248 -3.77 -4.18 8.69
N ILE A 249 -4.79 -3.48 8.20
CA ILE A 249 -5.27 -2.23 8.79
C ILE A 249 -6.70 -2.44 9.25
N ILE A 250 -6.96 -2.31 10.55
CA ILE A 250 -8.32 -2.16 11.08
C ILE A 250 -8.75 -0.74 10.74
N ASP A 251 -9.56 -0.60 9.68
CA ASP A 251 -9.85 0.68 9.04
C ASP A 251 -11.29 1.13 9.29
N THR A 252 -11.47 2.06 10.23
CA THR A 252 -12.75 2.59 10.69
C THR A 252 -12.79 4.11 10.63
N ALA A 253 -13.98 4.70 10.64
CA ALA A 253 -14.16 6.15 10.76
C ALA A 253 -13.74 6.68 12.14
N HIS A 254 -13.78 5.84 13.17
CA HIS A 254 -13.37 6.17 14.54
C HIS A 254 -12.73 4.96 15.22
N GLY A 255 -11.39 4.96 15.31
CA GLY A 255 -10.59 3.85 15.85
C GLY A 255 -10.61 3.73 17.37
N HIS A 256 -10.95 4.79 18.10
CA HIS A 256 -10.97 4.81 19.56
C HIS A 256 -12.29 4.24 20.11
N THR A 257 -12.55 2.96 19.84
CA THR A 257 -13.77 2.27 20.28
C THR A 257 -13.46 0.89 20.87
N LYS A 258 -14.33 0.41 21.75
CA LYS A 258 -14.23 -0.93 22.35
C LYS A 258 -14.20 -2.04 21.28
N GLY A 259 -15.03 -1.92 20.24
CA GLY A 259 -15.11 -2.91 19.17
C GLY A 259 -13.80 -3.03 18.39
N VAL A 260 -13.18 -1.91 18.06
CA VAL A 260 -11.87 -1.87 17.39
C VAL A 260 -10.79 -2.56 18.22
N VAL A 261 -10.72 -2.29 19.53
CA VAL A 261 -9.74 -2.92 20.43
C VAL A 261 -10.02 -4.41 20.61
N SER A 262 -11.28 -4.83 20.63
CA SER A 262 -11.60 -6.27 20.66
C SER A 262 -11.03 -6.98 19.42
N VAL A 263 -11.33 -6.46 18.22
CA VAL A 263 -10.82 -7.04 16.97
C VAL A 263 -9.30 -7.02 16.91
N LEU A 264 -8.65 -5.94 17.39
CA LEU A 264 -7.18 -5.88 17.48
C LEU A 264 -6.63 -7.03 18.31
N LYS A 265 -7.19 -7.25 19.51
CA LYS A 265 -6.76 -8.33 20.43
C LYS A 265 -7.02 -9.70 19.82
N ASP A 266 -8.18 -9.92 19.20
CA ASP A 266 -8.53 -11.18 18.58
C ASP A 266 -7.61 -11.51 17.41
N VAL A 267 -7.31 -10.54 16.54
CA VAL A 267 -6.37 -10.71 15.42
C VAL A 267 -4.96 -10.98 15.92
N LYS A 268 -4.47 -10.21 16.91
CA LYS A 268 -3.11 -10.42 17.47
C LYS A 268 -2.99 -11.76 18.22
N SER A 269 -4.06 -12.22 18.88
CA SER A 269 -4.08 -13.53 19.55
C SER A 269 -4.00 -14.69 18.55
N ASN A 270 -4.77 -14.60 17.44
CA ASN A 270 -4.77 -15.65 16.42
C ASN A 270 -3.52 -15.60 15.50
N PHE A 271 -2.98 -14.40 15.27
CA PHE A 271 -1.85 -14.16 14.36
C PHE A 271 -0.78 -13.29 15.00
N PRO A 272 -0.01 -13.77 16.01
CA PRO A 272 0.92 -12.95 16.80
C PRO A 272 2.04 -12.28 15.97
N LYS A 273 2.35 -12.83 14.79
CA LYS A 273 3.39 -12.29 13.89
C LYS A 273 2.85 -11.31 12.86
N LEU A 274 1.52 -11.16 12.76
CA LEU A 274 0.90 -10.24 11.82
C LEU A 274 1.03 -8.82 12.36
N GLU A 275 1.52 -7.90 11.53
CA GLU A 275 1.54 -6.47 11.84
C GLU A 275 0.14 -5.88 11.66
N VAL A 276 -0.36 -5.22 12.71
CA VAL A 276 -1.73 -4.66 12.73
C VAL A 276 -1.68 -3.16 12.96
N ILE A 277 -2.15 -2.41 11.97
CA ILE A 277 -2.32 -0.96 12.01
C ILE A 277 -3.75 -0.66 12.41
N VAL A 278 -3.97 0.36 13.21
CA VAL A 278 -5.33 0.72 13.67
C VAL A 278 -5.63 2.19 13.39
N GLY A 279 -6.81 2.47 12.88
CA GLY A 279 -7.29 3.83 12.63
C GLY A 279 -8.79 3.88 12.26
N ASN A 280 -9.32 5.12 12.14
CA ASN A 280 -8.62 6.38 12.24
C ASN A 280 -8.79 6.99 13.63
N ILE A 281 -7.77 7.71 14.06
CA ILE A 281 -7.77 8.45 15.32
C ILE A 281 -7.33 9.91 15.10
N ALA A 282 -7.48 10.75 16.10
CA ALA A 282 -7.04 12.15 16.06
C ALA A 282 -6.43 12.68 17.35
N THR A 283 -6.47 11.90 18.46
CA THR A 283 -6.09 12.38 19.78
C THR A 283 -4.93 11.58 20.39
N ALA A 284 -4.17 12.23 21.26
CA ALA A 284 -3.10 11.62 22.05
C ALA A 284 -3.58 10.45 22.92
N GLU A 285 -4.78 10.58 23.51
CA GLU A 285 -5.39 9.53 24.33
C GLU A 285 -5.66 8.27 23.53
N ALA A 286 -6.32 8.41 22.35
CA ALA A 286 -6.59 7.30 21.46
C ALA A 286 -5.30 6.58 21.02
N ALA A 287 -4.25 7.35 20.71
CA ALA A 287 -2.96 6.80 20.29
C ALA A 287 -2.32 5.93 21.36
N LYS A 288 -2.25 6.41 22.59
CA LYS A 288 -1.73 5.63 23.74
C LYS A 288 -2.56 4.38 23.98
N TYR A 289 -3.89 4.53 24.02
CA TYR A 289 -4.82 3.42 24.23
C TYR A 289 -4.64 2.27 23.22
N LEU A 290 -4.49 2.61 21.94
CA LEU A 290 -4.28 1.60 20.89
C LEU A 290 -2.85 1.02 20.92
N ALA A 291 -1.83 1.82 21.21
CA ALA A 291 -0.47 1.34 21.35
C ALA A 291 -0.34 0.33 22.51
N ASP A 292 -0.97 0.64 23.66
CA ASP A 292 -1.01 -0.23 24.84
C ASP A 292 -1.83 -1.51 24.58
N ALA A 293 -2.84 -1.44 23.69
CA ALA A 293 -3.62 -2.59 23.24
C ALA A 293 -2.87 -3.50 22.24
N GLY A 294 -1.68 -3.10 21.76
CA GLY A 294 -0.83 -3.91 20.90
C GLY A 294 -0.86 -3.53 19.42
N ALA A 295 -1.31 -2.33 19.05
CA ALA A 295 -1.19 -1.84 17.67
C ALA A 295 0.28 -1.68 17.26
N ASP A 296 0.62 -2.08 16.04
CA ASP A 296 1.96 -1.98 15.48
C ASP A 296 2.20 -0.66 14.72
N ALA A 297 1.14 0.08 14.42
CA ALA A 297 1.14 1.47 13.97
C ALA A 297 -0.26 2.07 14.17
N VAL A 298 -0.36 3.39 14.18
CA VAL A 298 -1.64 4.10 14.24
C VAL A 298 -1.83 4.99 13.01
N LYS A 299 -3.08 5.07 12.54
CA LYS A 299 -3.46 5.89 11.38
C LYS A 299 -4.31 7.07 11.82
N VAL A 300 -3.84 8.28 11.52
CA VAL A 300 -4.36 9.56 12.03
C VAL A 300 -5.09 10.32 10.96
N GLY A 301 -6.34 10.69 11.23
CA GLY A 301 -7.14 11.51 10.32
C GLY A 301 -8.64 11.32 10.49
N ILE A 302 -9.32 12.27 11.13
CA ILE A 302 -10.79 12.31 11.25
C ILE A 302 -11.31 13.49 10.44
N GLY A 303 -11.86 13.18 9.26
CA GLY A 303 -12.50 14.14 8.36
C GLY A 303 -11.58 15.02 7.49
N PRO A 304 -10.25 14.80 7.31
CA PRO A 304 -9.43 15.66 6.48
C PRO A 304 -9.48 15.31 4.97
N GLY A 305 -10.06 14.18 4.58
CA GLY A 305 -10.09 13.72 3.20
C GLY A 305 -10.91 14.65 2.29
N SER A 306 -10.49 14.83 1.03
CA SER A 306 -11.11 15.76 0.07
C SER A 306 -12.56 15.44 -0.31
N ILE A 307 -12.98 14.18 -0.11
CA ILE A 307 -14.34 13.68 -0.38
C ILE A 307 -15.06 13.23 0.90
N CYS A 308 -14.49 13.54 2.07
CA CYS A 308 -15.07 13.24 3.37
C CYS A 308 -15.99 14.39 3.80
N THR A 309 -17.19 14.06 4.27
CA THR A 309 -18.15 15.03 4.81
C THR A 309 -18.43 14.82 6.31
N THR A 310 -17.69 13.98 6.99
CA THR A 310 -17.85 13.69 8.44
C THR A 310 -17.91 14.96 9.27
N ARG A 311 -17.03 15.93 9.00
CA ARG A 311 -16.99 17.21 9.75
C ARG A 311 -18.26 18.07 9.55
N VAL A 312 -18.90 17.93 8.38
CA VAL A 312 -20.11 18.69 8.04
C VAL A 312 -21.37 17.95 8.50
N VAL A 313 -21.39 16.63 8.34
CA VAL A 313 -22.57 15.79 8.64
C VAL A 313 -22.65 15.46 10.13
N ALA A 314 -21.55 14.99 10.71
CA ALA A 314 -21.49 14.58 12.11
C ALA A 314 -20.96 15.69 13.06
N GLY A 315 -20.38 16.77 12.53
CA GLY A 315 -19.78 17.84 13.33
C GLY A 315 -18.49 17.43 14.06
N VAL A 316 -17.91 16.27 13.70
CA VAL A 316 -16.74 15.69 14.38
C VAL A 316 -15.52 15.71 13.46
N GLY A 317 -14.37 16.06 14.00
CA GLY A 317 -13.10 16.05 13.28
C GLY A 317 -12.01 16.78 14.04
N PHE A 318 -10.79 16.70 13.50
CA PHE A 318 -9.65 17.41 14.05
C PHE A 318 -8.76 17.92 12.91
N PRO A 319 -8.26 19.18 12.93
CA PRO A 319 -7.35 19.69 11.92
C PRO A 319 -6.08 18.83 11.84
N GLN A 320 -5.71 18.42 10.62
CA GLN A 320 -4.81 17.28 10.42
C GLN A 320 -3.39 17.49 10.93
N PHE A 321 -2.84 18.72 10.73
CA PHE A 321 -1.50 19.01 11.23
C PHE A 321 -1.43 18.86 12.75
N SER A 322 -2.38 19.45 13.48
CA SER A 322 -2.44 19.35 14.95
C SER A 322 -2.68 17.91 15.40
N ALA A 323 -3.55 17.15 14.72
CA ALA A 323 -3.79 15.75 15.06
C ALA A 323 -2.50 14.91 14.96
N VAL A 324 -1.74 15.09 13.89
CA VAL A 324 -0.46 14.38 13.71
C VAL A 324 0.55 14.78 14.78
N LEU A 325 0.67 16.07 15.05
CA LEU A 325 1.60 16.60 16.05
C LEU A 325 1.31 16.04 17.45
N GLU A 326 0.05 16.04 17.87
CA GLU A 326 -0.37 15.52 19.20
C GLU A 326 -0.17 14.00 19.32
N VAL A 327 -0.57 13.26 18.30
CA VAL A 327 -0.42 11.79 18.30
C VAL A 327 1.06 11.39 18.29
N ALA A 328 1.88 12.05 17.48
CA ALA A 328 3.31 11.77 17.41
C ALA A 328 4.03 12.10 18.75
N ALA A 329 3.67 13.21 19.38
CA ALA A 329 4.18 13.57 20.70
C ALA A 329 3.81 12.52 21.76
N ALA A 330 2.57 12.01 21.72
CA ALA A 330 2.07 11.01 22.66
C ALA A 330 2.76 9.64 22.51
N LEU A 331 3.18 9.29 21.29
CA LEU A 331 3.83 8.01 20.98
C LEU A 331 5.36 8.08 20.95
N LYS A 332 5.94 9.23 21.28
CA LYS A 332 7.40 9.39 21.33
C LYS A 332 8.05 8.34 22.23
N GLY A 333 8.98 7.57 21.68
CA GLY A 333 9.69 6.51 22.42
C GLY A 333 8.93 5.17 22.52
N SER A 334 7.68 5.07 22.08
CA SER A 334 6.90 3.82 22.10
C SER A 334 7.31 2.82 21.01
N GLY A 335 7.98 3.28 19.96
CA GLY A 335 8.30 2.50 18.77
C GLY A 335 7.08 2.22 17.86
N VAL A 336 5.93 2.86 18.11
CA VAL A 336 4.72 2.76 17.28
C VAL A 336 4.72 3.88 16.24
N PRO A 337 4.84 3.57 14.92
CA PRO A 337 4.82 4.57 13.87
C PRO A 337 3.45 5.25 13.73
N VAL A 338 3.49 6.48 13.19
CA VAL A 338 2.33 7.31 12.91
C VAL A 338 2.14 7.47 11.41
N ILE A 339 0.96 7.15 10.91
CA ILE A 339 0.56 7.32 9.50
C ILE A 339 -0.41 8.48 9.41
N ALA A 340 -0.02 9.57 8.72
CA ALA A 340 -0.90 10.71 8.46
C ALA A 340 -1.80 10.42 7.26
N ASP A 341 -3.11 10.24 7.52
CA ASP A 341 -4.11 9.87 6.51
C ASP A 341 -5.04 11.04 6.18
N GLY A 342 -4.90 11.58 4.97
CA GLY A 342 -5.72 12.68 4.46
C GLY A 342 -5.16 14.08 4.74
N GLY A 343 -5.79 15.07 4.12
CA GLY A 343 -5.40 16.48 4.23
C GLY A 343 -4.22 16.90 3.34
N ILE A 344 -3.53 15.97 2.70
CA ILE A 344 -2.42 16.24 1.77
C ILE A 344 -3.00 16.64 0.41
N ARG A 345 -2.74 17.86 -0.02
CA ARG A 345 -3.21 18.45 -1.29
C ARG A 345 -2.08 18.76 -2.24
N TYR A 346 -0.95 19.16 -1.72
CA TYR A 346 0.25 19.53 -2.46
C TYR A 346 1.45 18.70 -2.01
N THR A 347 2.45 18.62 -2.85
CA THR A 347 3.71 17.93 -2.54
C THR A 347 4.36 18.46 -1.26
N GLY A 348 4.29 19.77 -1.03
CA GLY A 348 4.84 20.42 0.17
C GLY A 348 4.16 20.05 1.49
N ASP A 349 2.96 19.45 1.46
CA ASP A 349 2.29 18.99 2.67
C ASP A 349 2.93 17.71 3.22
N ILE A 350 3.61 16.91 2.36
CA ILE A 350 4.30 15.69 2.79
C ILE A 350 5.43 16.00 3.79
N PRO A 351 6.42 16.86 3.49
CA PRO A 351 7.43 17.22 4.47
C PRO A 351 6.86 17.89 5.73
N LYS A 352 5.73 18.64 5.63
CA LYS A 352 5.05 19.18 6.82
C LYS A 352 4.48 18.07 7.71
N ALA A 353 3.83 17.05 7.12
CA ALA A 353 3.30 15.92 7.87
C ALA A 353 4.42 15.11 8.56
N ILE A 354 5.52 14.87 7.85
CA ILE A 354 6.68 14.15 8.40
C ILE A 354 7.33 14.96 9.52
N ALA A 355 7.59 16.25 9.32
CA ALA A 355 8.17 17.11 10.35
C ALA A 355 7.25 17.29 11.57
N ALA A 356 5.92 17.17 11.42
CA ALA A 356 4.97 17.12 12.52
C ALA A 356 5.05 15.80 13.31
N GLY A 357 5.80 14.81 12.82
CA GLY A 357 6.08 13.55 13.51
C GLY A 357 5.46 12.32 12.87
N ALA A 358 4.82 12.42 11.70
CA ALA A 358 4.39 11.24 10.96
C ALA A 358 5.61 10.49 10.39
N ASP A 359 5.53 9.15 10.40
CA ASP A 359 6.51 8.28 9.73
C ASP A 359 6.17 8.11 8.26
N CYS A 360 4.88 8.08 7.93
CA CYS A 360 4.38 7.91 6.56
C CYS A 360 3.15 8.80 6.33
N VAL A 361 2.84 9.04 5.05
CA VAL A 361 1.60 9.67 4.61
C VAL A 361 0.77 8.70 3.77
N MET A 362 -0.55 8.64 4.02
CA MET A 362 -1.48 7.90 3.20
C MET A 362 -2.19 8.86 2.24
N LEU A 363 -2.14 8.53 0.95
CA LEU A 363 -2.66 9.36 -0.13
C LEU A 363 -3.87 8.70 -0.82
N GLY A 364 -4.97 9.45 -0.93
CA GLY A 364 -6.17 9.06 -1.68
C GLY A 364 -6.31 9.87 -2.96
N SER A 365 -6.76 11.13 -2.88
CA SER A 365 -7.07 12.00 -4.03
C SER A 365 -5.88 12.24 -4.96
N LEU A 366 -4.68 12.35 -4.42
CA LEU A 366 -3.47 12.57 -5.22
C LEU A 366 -3.12 11.37 -6.11
N LEU A 367 -3.53 10.15 -5.72
CA LEU A 367 -3.30 8.90 -6.44
C LEU A 367 -4.52 8.43 -7.25
N ALA A 368 -5.73 8.89 -6.90
CA ALA A 368 -6.97 8.44 -7.55
C ALA A 368 -7.02 8.74 -9.06
N GLY A 369 -6.29 9.77 -9.54
CA GLY A 369 -6.20 10.15 -10.95
C GLY A 369 -5.20 9.33 -11.76
N THR A 370 -4.39 8.45 -11.16
CA THR A 370 -3.37 7.69 -11.85
C THR A 370 -3.94 6.53 -12.66
N GLN A 371 -3.19 6.07 -13.65
CA GLN A 371 -3.59 4.96 -14.53
C GLN A 371 -3.83 3.67 -13.76
N GLU A 372 -3.11 3.44 -12.66
CA GLU A 372 -3.14 2.23 -11.84
C GLU A 372 -4.33 2.19 -10.87
N SER A 373 -4.96 3.32 -10.59
CA SER A 373 -6.14 3.37 -9.74
C SER A 373 -7.33 2.66 -10.41
N PRO A 374 -8.18 1.95 -9.65
CA PRO A 374 -9.30 1.18 -10.20
C PRO A 374 -10.51 2.04 -10.63
N GLY A 375 -10.56 3.32 -10.23
CA GLY A 375 -11.64 4.22 -10.61
C GLY A 375 -11.88 4.27 -12.12
N GLU A 376 -13.14 4.31 -12.53
CA GLU A 376 -13.53 4.38 -13.94
C GLU A 376 -12.96 5.64 -14.62
N THR A 377 -12.48 5.47 -15.86
CA THR A 377 -12.02 6.60 -16.67
C THR A 377 -13.21 7.28 -17.35
N ILE A 378 -13.40 8.57 -17.09
CA ILE A 378 -14.49 9.39 -17.58
C ILE A 378 -13.92 10.43 -18.56
N ILE A 379 -14.55 10.55 -19.73
CA ILE A 379 -14.27 11.66 -20.66
C ILE A 379 -15.33 12.74 -20.44
N TYR A 380 -14.89 13.94 -20.10
CA TYR A 380 -15.76 15.09 -19.87
C TYR A 380 -15.12 16.34 -20.45
N GLU A 381 -15.86 17.10 -21.27
CA GLU A 381 -15.35 18.28 -21.99
C GLU A 381 -14.02 18.06 -22.69
N GLY A 382 -13.87 16.90 -23.36
CA GLY A 382 -12.65 16.53 -24.09
C GLY A 382 -11.45 16.15 -23.23
N ARG A 383 -11.57 16.14 -21.90
CA ARG A 383 -10.51 15.77 -20.95
C ARG A 383 -10.80 14.45 -20.25
N LYS A 384 -9.73 13.74 -19.88
CA LYS A 384 -9.84 12.49 -19.12
C LYS A 384 -9.87 12.78 -17.62
N PHE A 385 -10.78 12.11 -16.93
CA PHE A 385 -10.92 12.10 -15.47
C PHE A 385 -11.00 10.66 -14.97
N LYS A 386 -10.79 10.47 -13.69
CA LYS A 386 -11.04 9.20 -12.98
C LYS A 386 -12.14 9.41 -11.95
N SER A 387 -13.05 8.45 -11.82
CA SER A 387 -14.01 8.41 -10.73
C SER A 387 -13.28 8.26 -9.39
N TYR A 388 -13.69 9.07 -8.42
CA TYR A 388 -13.13 9.05 -7.07
C TYR A 388 -14.25 9.21 -6.06
N ARG A 389 -14.38 8.28 -5.10
CA ARG A 389 -15.44 8.33 -4.10
C ARG A 389 -14.95 8.09 -2.69
N GLY A 390 -15.63 8.72 -1.72
CA GLY A 390 -15.45 8.47 -0.30
C GLY A 390 -16.00 7.10 0.09
N MET A 391 -15.32 6.43 1.02
CA MET A 391 -15.81 5.17 1.59
C MET A 391 -17.13 5.34 2.36
N GLY A 392 -17.47 6.57 2.79
CA GLY A 392 -18.75 6.94 3.38
C GLY A 392 -19.80 7.41 2.37
N SER A 393 -19.58 7.30 1.05
CA SER A 393 -20.59 7.56 0.05
C SER A 393 -21.62 6.44 0.02
N VAL A 394 -22.87 6.75 -0.40
CA VAL A 394 -23.93 5.75 -0.53
C VAL A 394 -23.51 4.58 -1.42
N GLU A 395 -22.82 4.88 -2.51
CA GLU A 395 -22.33 3.90 -3.47
C GLU A 395 -21.29 2.95 -2.86
N ALA A 396 -20.35 3.46 -2.05
CA ALA A 396 -19.37 2.65 -1.36
C ALA A 396 -20.00 1.81 -0.24
N MET A 397 -20.95 2.40 0.51
CA MET A 397 -21.69 1.70 1.56
C MET A 397 -22.50 0.50 1.02
N LYS A 398 -23.10 0.64 -0.18
CA LYS A 398 -23.77 -0.47 -0.87
C LYS A 398 -22.86 -1.65 -1.18
N GLN A 399 -21.57 -1.40 -1.34
CA GLN A 399 -20.56 -2.41 -1.70
C GLN A 399 -19.80 -2.98 -0.50
N GLY A 400 -20.13 -2.59 0.74
CA GLY A 400 -19.59 -3.22 1.95
C GLY A 400 -18.85 -2.30 2.93
N SER A 401 -18.89 -0.96 2.76
CA SER A 401 -18.21 -0.04 3.70
C SER A 401 -19.12 0.50 4.83
N LYS A 402 -20.34 -0.03 5.00
CA LYS A 402 -21.27 0.39 6.06
C LYS A 402 -20.67 0.26 7.46
N ASP A 403 -19.96 -0.83 7.74
CA ASP A 403 -19.34 -1.11 9.04
C ASP A 403 -18.23 -0.11 9.41
N ARG A 404 -17.54 0.48 8.42
CA ARG A 404 -16.58 1.54 8.64
C ARG A 404 -17.19 2.74 9.37
N TYR A 405 -18.49 2.98 9.14
CA TYR A 405 -19.29 4.09 9.69
C TYR A 405 -20.32 3.61 10.73
N PHE A 406 -20.18 2.38 11.24
CA PHE A 406 -21.08 1.79 12.25
C PHE A 406 -22.55 1.72 11.80
N GLN A 407 -22.79 1.54 10.51
CA GLN A 407 -24.12 1.45 9.89
C GLN A 407 -24.37 0.07 9.24
N ASP A 408 -23.64 -0.94 9.67
CA ASP A 408 -23.69 -2.31 9.14
C ASP A 408 -25.06 -3.00 9.35
N VAL A 409 -25.78 -2.64 10.40
CA VAL A 409 -27.12 -3.18 10.74
C VAL A 409 -28.27 -2.54 9.96
N GLU A 410 -28.03 -1.46 9.21
CA GLU A 410 -29.09 -0.78 8.45
C GLU A 410 -29.17 -1.36 7.02
N ASP A 411 -30.30 -1.98 6.70
CA ASP A 411 -30.53 -2.59 5.37
C ASP A 411 -31.26 -1.64 4.41
N ASP A 412 -31.99 -0.65 4.92
CA ASP A 412 -32.64 0.34 4.06
C ASP A 412 -31.66 1.43 3.64
N ILE A 413 -31.27 1.41 2.36
CA ILE A 413 -30.35 2.38 1.76
C ILE A 413 -30.78 3.84 1.97
N LYS A 414 -32.09 4.10 2.05
CA LYS A 414 -32.67 5.44 2.25
C LYS A 414 -32.44 5.96 3.68
N LYS A 415 -32.09 5.09 4.61
CA LYS A 415 -31.84 5.45 6.01
C LYS A 415 -30.34 5.60 6.30
N LEU A 416 -29.46 5.24 5.37
CA LEU A 416 -28.03 5.46 5.51
C LEU A 416 -27.73 6.97 5.59
N VAL A 417 -26.82 7.34 6.48
CA VAL A 417 -26.32 8.70 6.64
C VAL A 417 -24.92 8.76 6.02
N PRO A 418 -24.78 9.24 4.77
CA PRO A 418 -23.50 9.26 4.11
C PRO A 418 -22.57 10.33 4.69
N GLU A 419 -21.31 9.96 4.92
CA GLU A 419 -20.22 10.84 5.35
C GLU A 419 -19.15 11.01 4.26
N GLY A 420 -19.54 10.88 3.01
CA GLY A 420 -18.68 11.04 1.85
C GLY A 420 -19.46 11.24 0.56
N ILE A 421 -18.79 11.74 -0.44
CA ILE A 421 -19.35 12.05 -1.75
C ILE A 421 -18.67 11.22 -2.85
N VAL A 422 -19.32 11.18 -4.03
CA VAL A 422 -18.73 10.71 -5.29
C VAL A 422 -18.33 11.93 -6.10
N GLY A 423 -17.13 11.91 -6.65
CA GLY A 423 -16.58 12.95 -7.49
C GLY A 423 -15.69 12.40 -8.60
N ARG A 424 -14.98 13.26 -9.26
CA ARG A 424 -13.97 12.92 -10.25
C ARG A 424 -12.71 13.73 -10.02
N VAL A 425 -11.58 13.16 -10.37
CA VAL A 425 -10.26 13.82 -10.34
C VAL A 425 -9.63 13.82 -11.73
N PRO A 426 -8.82 14.80 -12.12
CA PRO A 426 -8.10 14.78 -13.39
C PRO A 426 -7.26 13.52 -13.53
N TYR A 427 -7.21 12.97 -14.74
CA TYR A 427 -6.28 11.89 -15.07
C TYR A 427 -4.84 12.42 -15.06
N LYS A 428 -3.93 11.70 -14.39
CA LYS A 428 -2.56 12.15 -14.11
C LYS A 428 -1.46 11.30 -14.77
N GLY A 429 -1.80 10.36 -15.67
CA GLY A 429 -0.80 9.45 -16.24
C GLY A 429 -0.42 8.31 -15.30
N GLU A 430 0.78 7.79 -15.46
CA GLU A 430 1.27 6.65 -14.68
C GLU A 430 1.69 7.07 -13.25
N LEU A 431 1.56 6.14 -12.31
CA LEU A 431 1.84 6.38 -10.90
C LEU A 431 3.27 6.88 -10.65
N TYR A 432 4.26 6.31 -11.36
CA TYR A 432 5.67 6.65 -11.14
C TYR A 432 5.95 8.15 -11.36
N GLU A 433 5.25 8.79 -12.30
CA GLU A 433 5.41 10.23 -12.55
C GLU A 433 4.97 11.06 -11.33
N SER A 434 3.83 10.70 -10.73
CA SER A 434 3.34 11.34 -9.51
C SER A 434 4.27 11.07 -8.31
N ILE A 435 4.72 9.83 -8.12
CA ILE A 435 5.64 9.47 -7.03
C ILE A 435 6.97 10.20 -7.17
N HIS A 436 7.49 10.33 -8.40
CA HIS A 436 8.72 11.10 -8.65
C HIS A 436 8.59 12.55 -8.16
N GLN A 437 7.46 13.22 -8.43
CA GLN A 437 7.21 14.58 -7.97
C GLN A 437 7.09 14.65 -6.44
N PHE A 438 6.37 13.71 -5.81
CA PHE A 438 6.19 13.70 -4.36
C PHE A 438 7.50 13.45 -3.62
N VAL A 439 8.29 12.50 -4.08
CA VAL A 439 9.63 12.21 -3.53
C VAL A 439 10.58 13.38 -3.75
N GLY A 440 10.54 13.99 -4.94
CA GLY A 440 11.35 15.17 -5.25
C GLY A 440 11.05 16.34 -4.33
N GLY A 441 9.76 16.64 -4.09
CA GLY A 441 9.34 17.72 -3.19
C GLY A 441 9.69 17.42 -1.72
N LEU A 442 9.54 16.17 -1.26
CA LEU A 442 9.97 15.77 0.08
C LEU A 442 11.48 15.98 0.25
N ARG A 443 12.30 15.50 -0.69
CA ARG A 443 13.76 15.66 -0.66
C ARG A 443 14.18 17.12 -0.68
N ALA A 444 13.50 17.96 -1.49
CA ALA A 444 13.74 19.40 -1.52
C ALA A 444 13.43 20.04 -0.15
N GLY A 445 12.28 19.72 0.47
CA GLY A 445 11.92 20.19 1.80
C GLY A 445 12.92 19.78 2.87
N MET A 446 13.38 18.52 2.83
CA MET A 446 14.43 18.02 3.74
C MET A 446 15.76 18.74 3.52
N GLY A 447 16.15 18.99 2.27
CA GLY A 447 17.35 19.77 1.95
C GLY A 447 17.29 21.20 2.50
N TYR A 448 16.15 21.89 2.34
CA TYR A 448 15.95 23.23 2.93
C TYR A 448 16.00 23.24 4.46
N CYS A 449 15.62 22.13 5.11
CA CYS A 449 15.65 22.02 6.57
C CYS A 449 16.95 21.43 7.12
N GLY A 450 17.93 21.08 6.27
CA GLY A 450 19.17 20.44 6.69
C GLY A 450 18.99 19.03 7.26
N ALA A 451 17.90 18.34 6.89
CA ALA A 451 17.56 17.04 7.42
C ALA A 451 18.07 15.91 6.49
N LYS A 452 19.03 15.13 6.97
CA LYS A 452 19.65 14.02 6.21
C LYS A 452 18.74 12.79 6.07
N ASP A 453 17.79 12.61 6.97
CA ASP A 453 16.84 11.50 7.03
C ASP A 453 15.51 11.93 7.67
N ILE A 454 14.51 11.03 7.62
CA ILE A 454 13.16 11.26 8.16
C ILE A 454 13.21 11.57 9.66
N GLU A 455 14.00 10.83 10.44
CA GLU A 455 14.11 11.03 11.89
C GLU A 455 14.72 12.41 12.23
N THR A 456 15.70 12.86 11.44
CA THR A 456 16.25 14.21 11.60
C THR A 456 15.18 15.27 11.32
N LEU A 457 14.40 15.12 10.24
CA LEU A 457 13.32 16.06 9.93
C LEU A 457 12.27 16.12 11.04
N LYS A 458 11.86 14.96 11.60
CA LYS A 458 10.93 14.86 12.74
C LYS A 458 11.49 15.55 13.98
N ALA A 459 12.79 15.43 14.23
CA ALA A 459 13.45 15.94 15.42
C ALA A 459 13.75 17.44 15.36
N THR A 460 14.12 17.96 14.18
CA THR A 460 14.66 19.33 14.02
C THR A 460 13.75 20.29 13.27
N GLY A 461 12.74 19.78 12.54
CA GLY A 461 11.82 20.58 11.78
C GLY A 461 11.08 21.60 12.66
N LYS A 462 11.05 22.86 12.24
CA LYS A 462 10.35 23.95 12.93
C LYS A 462 9.31 24.55 12.01
N PHE A 463 8.23 25.06 12.59
CA PHE A 463 7.13 25.64 11.86
C PHE A 463 6.92 27.09 12.23
N VAL A 464 6.49 27.89 11.25
CA VAL A 464 5.89 29.19 11.44
C VAL A 464 4.41 29.12 11.07
N LYS A 465 3.54 29.68 11.90
CA LYS A 465 2.12 29.86 11.54
C LYS A 465 2.00 30.99 10.51
N ILE A 466 1.16 30.79 9.52
CA ILE A 466 0.86 31.81 8.51
C ILE A 466 -0.61 32.23 8.56
N THR A 467 -0.90 33.39 8.04
CA THR A 467 -2.27 33.92 7.91
C THR A 467 -2.88 33.55 6.56
N ALA A 468 -4.16 33.83 6.36
CA ALA A 468 -4.82 33.69 5.07
C ALA A 468 -4.10 34.49 3.93
N SER A 469 -3.49 35.63 4.26
CA SER A 469 -2.66 36.37 3.32
C SER A 469 -1.38 35.63 2.97
N GLY A 470 -0.75 34.96 3.93
CA GLY A 470 0.42 34.11 3.71
C GLY A 470 0.10 32.86 2.84
N ILE A 471 -1.12 32.33 2.89
CA ILE A 471 -1.56 31.29 1.96
C ILE A 471 -1.60 31.84 0.52
N GLY A 472 -2.16 33.05 0.32
CA GLY A 472 -2.18 33.74 -0.97
C GLY A 472 -0.76 33.96 -1.53
N GLU A 473 0.18 34.40 -0.67
CA GLU A 473 1.60 34.58 -1.02
C GLU A 473 2.30 33.27 -1.39
N SER A 474 1.89 32.16 -0.80
CA SER A 474 2.48 30.81 -1.05
C SER A 474 2.13 30.26 -2.44
N HIS A 475 1.12 30.79 -3.11
CA HIS A 475 0.72 30.39 -4.46
C HIS A 475 1.18 31.45 -5.48
N PRO A 476 1.41 31.04 -6.76
CA PRO A 476 1.63 32.00 -7.83
C PRO A 476 0.52 33.05 -7.85
N HIS A 477 0.89 34.30 -7.72
CA HIS A 477 -0.03 35.44 -7.67
C HIS A 477 0.43 36.57 -8.64
N ASN A 478 -0.49 37.41 -9.09
CA ASN A 478 -0.23 38.53 -10.03
C ASN A 478 0.35 38.07 -11.39
N VAL A 479 0.19 36.80 -11.77
CA VAL A 479 0.61 36.23 -13.06
C VAL A 479 -0.45 35.29 -13.60
N THR A 480 -0.52 35.17 -14.93
CA THR A 480 -1.32 34.13 -15.60
C THR A 480 -0.42 32.95 -15.92
N ILE A 481 -0.80 31.75 -15.48
CA ILE A 481 -0.06 30.54 -15.79
C ILE A 481 -0.29 30.19 -17.27
N THR A 482 0.75 30.24 -18.08
CA THR A 482 0.70 29.90 -19.51
C THR A 482 1.17 28.47 -19.79
N LYS A 483 1.92 27.86 -18.85
CA LYS A 483 2.37 26.48 -18.91
C LYS A 483 2.29 25.88 -17.51
N GLU A 484 1.49 24.82 -17.36
CA GLU A 484 1.36 24.11 -16.09
C GLU A 484 2.65 23.37 -15.71
N ALA A 485 3.00 23.38 -14.42
CA ALA A 485 4.07 22.54 -13.89
C ALA A 485 3.50 21.17 -13.52
N PRO A 486 4.29 20.08 -13.64
CA PRO A 486 3.81 18.71 -13.38
C PRO A 486 3.38 18.48 -11.92
N ASN A 487 3.82 19.32 -11.00
CA ASN A 487 3.59 19.24 -9.55
C ASN A 487 2.72 20.38 -8.99
N TYR A 488 2.19 21.25 -9.85
CA TYR A 488 1.32 22.34 -9.45
C TYR A 488 0.13 22.48 -10.41
N SER A 489 -1.07 22.34 -9.87
CA SER A 489 -2.34 22.68 -10.52
C SER A 489 -3.20 23.49 -9.55
N ARG A 490 -3.92 24.47 -10.07
CA ARG A 490 -4.85 25.31 -9.30
C ARG A 490 -6.25 24.72 -9.28
#